data_aa776dcbb0b4fc86a84c7bac56bfa80d
#
_entry.id   aa776dcbb0b4fc86a84c7bac56bfa80d
#
_cell.length_a   1.000
_cell.length_b   1.000
_cell.length_c   1.000
_cell.angle_alpha   90.00
_cell.angle_beta   90.00
_cell.angle_gamma   90.00
#
_symmetry.space_group_name_H-M   'P 1'
#
loop_
_entity.id
_entity.type
_entity.pdbx_description
1 polymer ?
#
loop_
_entity_poly.entity_id
_entity_poly.type
_entity_poly.pdbx_seq_one_letter_code
_entity_poly.pdbx_strand_id
1 'polypeptide(L)'
;LDMLLFNMHKLLPSPEHDGATLAEDANGEPVELHCTEAEPTAAYVFKTVADPFVGKLSYLRVVSGKVTAGEPLVNARTGEPEKIGKPLTVIGKKQVDADGIGAGDIGAVAKLVTARTGDTLCDASRVVKLPAPVFPQPSLFMAVTVAKKGDEGKISSALARLMEEDPTLSYQNNAETHQQVIGGLGEQHLDVVKAKLKNKFGVEIGLEAPRIAYRESIRKACQKQGRHKKQTGGHGQFGDVIINFEPCDSEQVVFEEKVFGGSVPKNFFPAVEKGVRLAAEKGVLAGYPVVGLKATLLDGSYHPVDSSEMAFIMAAKLAYKAAMPEAGPVILEPIHTLKAHVPNDNTGDIMGDVTKRRGRVLGMEPDEDGLQTIIAEVPLAELANFTTFIRQTTQGRGWFTTEFARYEILPEMLVPAVVEQAKKLGNLDESADD
;
A
#
# COMPACT_ATOMS: atom_id res chain seq x y z
N LEU A 1 -30.19 32.44 22.80
CA LEU A 1 -29.57 31.17 23.12
C LEU A 1 -30.52 30.28 23.92
N ASP A 2 -31.13 30.78 24.99
CA ASP A 2 -32.02 30.01 25.89
C ASP A 2 -33.22 29.38 25.18
N MET A 3 -33.84 30.13 24.27
CA MET A 3 -34.93 29.63 23.43
C MET A 3 -34.49 28.46 22.51
N LEU A 4 -33.27 28.54 21.96
CA LEU A 4 -32.71 27.46 21.14
C LEU A 4 -32.46 26.20 22.00
N LEU A 5 -31.82 26.36 23.11
CA LEU A 5 -31.52 25.25 24.06
C LEU A 5 -32.80 24.62 24.59
N PHE A 6 -33.79 25.44 24.94
CA PHE A 6 -35.12 24.96 25.35
C PHE A 6 -35.79 24.12 24.26
N ASN A 7 -35.82 24.61 23.00
CA ASN A 7 -36.40 23.88 21.90
C ASN A 7 -35.62 22.59 21.58
N MET A 8 -34.30 22.62 21.63
CA MET A 8 -33.49 21.40 21.47
C MET A 8 -33.84 20.35 22.52
N HIS A 9 -33.92 20.76 23.82
CA HIS A 9 -34.29 19.84 24.88
C HIS A 9 -35.72 19.30 24.78
N LYS A 10 -36.64 20.07 24.23
CA LYS A 10 -38.08 19.69 24.14
C LYS A 10 -38.38 18.87 22.86
N LEU A 11 -37.69 19.14 21.76
CA LEU A 11 -38.08 18.63 20.44
C LEU A 11 -37.15 17.52 19.93
N LEU A 12 -35.90 17.44 20.43
CA LEU A 12 -35.02 16.35 20.01
C LEU A 12 -35.30 15.10 20.84
N PRO A 13 -35.36 13.93 20.23
CA PRO A 13 -35.51 12.65 20.93
C PRO A 13 -34.30 12.34 21.81
N SER A 14 -34.56 11.74 22.96
CA SER A 14 -33.53 11.14 23.79
C SER A 14 -33.19 9.73 23.27
N PRO A 15 -31.96 9.23 23.46
CA PRO A 15 -31.60 7.84 23.08
C PRO A 15 -32.54 6.78 23.66
N GLU A 16 -33.18 7.04 24.80
CA GLU A 16 -34.18 6.14 25.41
C GLU A 16 -35.48 6.05 24.59
N HIS A 17 -35.80 7.06 23.78
CA HIS A 17 -37.01 7.12 22.95
C HIS A 17 -36.78 6.65 21.51
N ASP A 18 -35.54 6.43 21.09
CA ASP A 18 -35.22 6.01 19.71
C ASP A 18 -35.51 4.53 19.42
N GLY A 19 -36.00 3.79 20.44
CA GLY A 19 -36.23 2.35 20.33
C GLY A 19 -34.97 1.51 20.49
N ALA A 20 -35.04 0.25 20.08
CA ALA A 20 -33.91 -0.66 20.15
C ALA A 20 -32.90 -0.40 19.03
N THR A 21 -31.61 -0.45 19.37
CA THR A 21 -30.53 -0.42 18.38
C THR A 21 -30.24 -1.85 17.92
N LEU A 22 -30.24 -2.08 16.60
CA LEU A 22 -29.90 -3.38 16.02
C LEU A 22 -28.37 -3.59 16.00
N ALA A 23 -27.95 -4.75 16.48
CA ALA A 23 -26.59 -5.28 16.42
C ALA A 23 -26.62 -6.72 15.91
N GLU A 24 -25.48 -7.30 15.63
CA GLU A 24 -25.31 -8.71 15.27
C GLU A 24 -24.62 -9.44 16.43
N ASP A 25 -25.03 -10.65 16.74
CA ASP A 25 -24.32 -11.54 17.66
C ASP A 25 -23.07 -12.17 17.01
N ALA A 26 -22.39 -13.05 17.74
CA ALA A 26 -21.22 -13.76 17.24
C ALA A 26 -21.54 -14.71 16.05
N ASN A 27 -22.79 -15.07 15.83
CA ASN A 27 -23.25 -15.92 14.73
C ASN A 27 -23.77 -15.11 13.54
N GLY A 28 -23.85 -13.77 13.66
CA GLY A 28 -24.42 -12.89 12.65
C GLY A 28 -25.95 -12.73 12.74
N GLU A 29 -26.56 -13.22 13.83
CA GLU A 29 -28.00 -13.06 14.05
C GLU A 29 -28.33 -11.67 14.65
N PRO A 30 -29.44 -11.05 14.25
CA PRO A 30 -29.81 -9.72 14.73
C PRO A 30 -30.19 -9.77 16.22
N VAL A 31 -29.64 -8.84 16.97
CA VAL A 31 -29.92 -8.64 18.42
C VAL A 31 -30.35 -7.21 18.66
N GLU A 32 -31.41 -7.03 19.43
CA GLU A 32 -31.88 -5.73 19.89
C GLU A 32 -31.15 -5.32 21.18
N LEU A 33 -30.62 -4.09 21.18
CA LEU A 33 -29.98 -3.46 22.33
C LEU A 33 -30.86 -2.30 22.80
N HIS A 34 -31.19 -2.25 24.09
CA HIS A 34 -31.99 -1.18 24.65
C HIS A 34 -31.12 -0.19 25.43
N CYS A 35 -31.46 1.09 25.36
CA CYS A 35 -30.75 2.15 26.06
C CYS A 35 -31.06 2.11 27.57
N THR A 36 -30.48 1.13 28.27
CA THR A 36 -30.63 0.94 29.73
C THR A 36 -29.34 0.46 30.36
N GLU A 37 -29.04 0.91 31.56
CA GLU A 37 -27.88 0.43 32.34
C GLU A 37 -28.06 -0.99 32.88
N ALA A 38 -29.28 -1.57 32.81
CA ALA A 38 -29.56 -2.92 33.32
C ALA A 38 -29.12 -4.03 32.36
N GLU A 39 -28.88 -3.71 31.09
CA GLU A 39 -28.36 -4.66 30.10
C GLU A 39 -26.82 -4.79 30.15
N PRO A 40 -26.26 -5.89 29.60
CA PRO A 40 -24.82 -6.02 29.40
C PRO A 40 -24.27 -4.86 28.57
N THR A 41 -23.06 -4.40 28.89
CA THR A 41 -22.42 -3.26 28.24
C THR A 41 -22.17 -3.50 26.76
N ALA A 42 -22.60 -2.55 25.91
CA ALA A 42 -22.22 -2.44 24.51
C ALA A 42 -21.92 -0.97 24.19
N ALA A 43 -20.69 -0.68 23.83
CA ALA A 43 -20.19 0.67 23.53
C ALA A 43 -19.57 0.74 22.14
N TYR A 44 -19.97 1.73 21.37
CA TYR A 44 -19.51 1.95 20.00
C TYR A 44 -18.39 2.99 19.95
N VAL A 45 -17.24 2.64 19.40
CA VAL A 45 -16.11 3.54 19.18
C VAL A 45 -16.36 4.34 17.90
N PHE A 46 -16.92 5.54 18.01
CA PHE A 46 -17.26 6.33 16.84
C PHE A 46 -16.15 7.28 16.36
N LYS A 47 -15.13 7.53 17.20
CA LYS A 47 -14.01 8.43 16.88
C LYS A 47 -12.77 8.08 17.67
N THR A 48 -11.62 8.20 17.03
CA THR A 48 -10.30 8.12 17.68
C THR A 48 -9.54 9.42 17.45
N VAL A 49 -8.81 9.92 18.44
CA VAL A 49 -7.97 11.12 18.36
C VAL A 49 -6.59 10.79 18.90
N ALA A 50 -5.57 11.14 18.16
CA ALA A 50 -4.18 11.12 18.61
C ALA A 50 -3.91 12.38 19.45
N ASP A 51 -4.07 12.28 20.76
CA ASP A 51 -3.80 13.38 21.69
C ASP A 51 -2.29 13.43 22.01
N PRO A 52 -1.63 14.60 21.97
CA PRO A 52 -0.19 14.71 22.22
C PRO A 52 0.22 14.32 23.65
N PHE A 53 -0.68 14.47 24.63
CA PHE A 53 -0.40 14.25 26.05
C PHE A 53 -0.88 12.89 26.55
N VAL A 54 -2.09 12.51 26.17
CA VAL A 54 -2.74 11.27 26.65
C VAL A 54 -2.46 10.09 25.72
N GLY A 55 -2.09 10.36 24.48
CA GLY A 55 -1.91 9.38 23.41
C GLY A 55 -3.23 9.10 22.69
N LYS A 56 -3.54 7.82 22.47
CA LYS A 56 -4.78 7.41 21.84
C LYS A 56 -5.98 7.66 22.75
N LEU A 57 -6.90 8.49 22.30
CA LEU A 57 -8.18 8.79 22.98
C LEU A 57 -9.32 8.29 22.09
N SER A 58 -10.06 7.30 22.58
CA SER A 58 -11.21 6.72 21.89
C SER A 58 -12.52 7.26 22.47
N TYR A 59 -13.33 7.85 21.61
CA TYR A 59 -14.66 8.34 21.97
C TYR A 59 -15.68 7.22 21.80
N LEU A 60 -16.49 7.03 22.84
CA LEU A 60 -17.47 5.96 22.92
C LEU A 60 -18.89 6.55 23.01
N ARG A 61 -19.83 5.95 22.29
CA ARG A 61 -21.26 6.04 22.57
C ARG A 61 -21.67 4.74 23.22
N VAL A 62 -22.16 4.78 24.44
CA VAL A 62 -22.67 3.59 25.13
C VAL A 62 -24.09 3.36 24.67
N VAL A 63 -24.37 2.20 24.06
CA VAL A 63 -25.69 1.85 23.53
C VAL A 63 -26.51 1.14 24.60
N SER A 64 -25.91 0.23 25.36
CA SER A 64 -26.51 -0.45 26.51
C SER A 64 -25.49 -0.63 27.63
N GLY A 65 -25.95 -0.81 28.85
CA GLY A 65 -25.10 -1.00 30.01
C GLY A 65 -24.39 0.28 30.46
N LYS A 66 -23.22 0.10 31.05
CA LYS A 66 -22.40 1.20 31.59
C LYS A 66 -20.92 0.86 31.50
N VAL A 67 -20.13 1.76 30.94
CA VAL A 67 -18.67 1.63 30.89
C VAL A 67 -18.06 2.20 32.16
N THR A 68 -17.36 1.36 32.94
CA THR A 68 -16.74 1.71 34.20
C THR A 68 -15.23 1.46 34.20
N ALA A 69 -14.50 2.16 35.10
CA ALA A 69 -13.05 1.98 35.22
C ALA A 69 -12.69 0.58 35.72
N GLY A 70 -11.72 -0.07 35.09
CA GLY A 70 -11.21 -1.38 35.47
C GLY A 70 -11.99 -2.56 34.93
N GLU A 71 -13.15 -2.34 34.33
CA GLU A 71 -13.96 -3.37 33.68
C GLU A 71 -13.27 -3.88 32.40
N PRO A 72 -13.11 -5.18 32.21
CA PRO A 72 -12.65 -5.75 30.95
C PRO A 72 -13.81 -5.84 29.96
N LEU A 73 -13.74 -5.11 28.83
CA LEU A 73 -14.66 -5.29 27.73
C LEU A 73 -13.97 -6.06 26.60
N VAL A 74 -14.73 -6.79 25.79
CA VAL A 74 -14.22 -7.52 24.64
C VAL A 74 -14.43 -6.67 23.39
N ASN A 75 -13.39 -6.54 22.58
CA ASN A 75 -13.52 -5.97 21.25
C ASN A 75 -14.17 -7.01 20.31
N ALA A 76 -15.40 -6.77 19.86
CA ALA A 76 -16.17 -7.71 19.04
C ALA A 76 -15.50 -8.07 17.71
N ARG A 77 -14.63 -7.22 17.15
CA ARG A 77 -13.89 -7.48 15.91
C ARG A 77 -12.71 -8.42 16.11
N THR A 78 -11.94 -8.27 17.19
CA THR A 78 -10.70 -9.03 17.43
C THR A 78 -10.90 -10.20 18.38
N GLY A 79 -11.97 -10.19 19.18
CA GLY A 79 -12.17 -11.14 20.27
C GLY A 79 -11.27 -10.90 21.50
N GLU A 80 -10.44 -9.87 21.47
CA GLU A 80 -9.46 -9.59 22.51
C GLU A 80 -10.05 -8.69 23.63
N PRO A 81 -9.65 -8.92 24.90
CA PRO A 81 -10.08 -8.08 26.00
C PRO A 81 -9.38 -6.72 25.96
N GLU A 82 -10.16 -5.66 26.14
CA GLU A 82 -9.69 -4.30 26.36
C GLU A 82 -9.90 -3.88 27.82
N LYS A 83 -8.84 -3.46 28.47
CA LYS A 83 -8.94 -2.92 29.83
C LYS A 83 -9.36 -1.47 29.79
N ILE A 84 -10.53 -1.17 30.32
CA ILE A 84 -11.05 0.19 30.38
C ILE A 84 -10.30 0.97 31.47
N GLY A 85 -9.60 2.01 31.04
CA GLY A 85 -9.02 3.01 31.96
C GLY A 85 -10.11 3.87 32.60
N LYS A 86 -9.71 4.96 33.23
CA LYS A 86 -10.68 5.90 33.81
C LYS A 86 -11.48 6.56 32.68
N PRO A 87 -12.82 6.48 32.68
CA PRO A 87 -13.64 7.16 31.70
C PRO A 87 -13.53 8.67 31.84
N LEU A 88 -13.71 9.39 30.73
CA LEU A 88 -13.57 10.83 30.63
C LEU A 88 -14.84 11.45 30.03
N THR A 89 -15.34 12.52 30.61
CA THR A 89 -16.24 13.45 29.95
C THR A 89 -15.43 14.54 29.27
N VAL A 90 -15.69 14.77 28.00
CA VAL A 90 -14.95 15.75 27.18
C VAL A 90 -15.83 16.92 26.81
N ILE A 91 -15.43 18.13 27.26
CA ILE A 91 -16.14 19.39 27.01
C ILE A 91 -15.16 20.32 26.27
N GLY A 92 -15.25 20.38 24.95
CA GLY A 92 -14.31 21.09 24.10
C GLY A 92 -12.89 20.52 24.24
N LYS A 93 -11.95 21.30 24.79
CA LYS A 93 -10.57 20.84 25.06
C LYS A 93 -10.39 20.30 26.50
N LYS A 94 -11.39 20.44 27.35
CA LYS A 94 -11.29 20.01 28.73
C LYS A 94 -11.73 18.57 28.90
N GLN A 95 -10.86 17.76 29.49
CA GLN A 95 -11.10 16.38 29.85
C GLN A 95 -11.32 16.32 31.35
N VAL A 96 -12.44 15.74 31.78
CA VAL A 96 -12.80 15.60 33.20
C VAL A 96 -13.02 14.13 33.49
N ASP A 97 -12.44 13.64 34.55
CA ASP A 97 -12.65 12.28 35.03
C ASP A 97 -14.12 12.03 35.33
N ALA A 98 -14.63 10.90 34.90
CA ALA A 98 -15.98 10.43 35.18
C ALA A 98 -15.95 9.08 35.91
N ASP A 99 -16.96 8.82 36.75
CA ASP A 99 -17.09 7.54 37.46
C ASP A 99 -17.58 6.43 36.50
N GLY A 100 -18.20 6.79 35.37
CA GLY A 100 -18.65 5.90 34.32
C GLY A 100 -19.35 6.66 33.21
N ILE A 101 -19.65 5.97 32.11
CA ILE A 101 -20.44 6.46 30.97
C ILE A 101 -21.65 5.54 30.87
N GLY A 102 -22.85 6.06 31.12
CA GLY A 102 -24.10 5.30 31.10
C GLY A 102 -24.66 5.12 29.69
N ALA A 103 -25.66 4.22 29.57
CA ALA A 103 -26.37 4.01 28.31
C ALA A 103 -26.94 5.31 27.75
N GLY A 104 -26.79 5.53 26.43
CA GLY A 104 -27.21 6.74 25.73
C GLY A 104 -26.20 7.88 25.76
N ASP A 105 -25.21 7.84 26.63
CA ASP A 105 -24.23 8.92 26.81
C ASP A 105 -22.96 8.72 25.99
N ILE A 106 -22.20 9.81 25.82
CA ILE A 106 -20.93 9.88 25.11
C ILE A 106 -19.82 10.23 26.07
N GLY A 107 -18.76 9.45 26.05
CA GLY A 107 -17.55 9.73 26.78
C GLY A 107 -16.30 9.31 26.02
N ALA A 108 -15.17 9.33 26.69
CA ALA A 108 -13.90 8.89 26.09
C ALA A 108 -13.10 8.00 27.04
N VAL A 109 -12.31 7.12 26.47
CA VAL A 109 -11.36 6.27 27.17
C VAL A 109 -10.00 6.38 26.50
N ALA A 110 -8.96 6.51 27.31
CA ALA A 110 -7.60 6.61 26.82
C ALA A 110 -6.92 5.25 26.74
N LYS A 111 -5.96 5.13 25.80
CA LYS A 111 -4.98 4.03 25.72
C LYS A 111 -5.59 2.64 25.43
N LEU A 112 -6.72 2.57 24.77
CA LEU A 112 -7.21 1.30 24.22
C LEU A 112 -6.21 0.75 23.19
N VAL A 113 -5.93 -0.55 23.25
CA VAL A 113 -4.85 -1.17 22.47
C VAL A 113 -5.33 -1.58 21.09
N THR A 114 -6.39 -2.40 21.03
CA THR A 114 -6.90 -3.01 19.78
C THR A 114 -8.05 -2.24 19.14
N ALA A 115 -8.78 -1.47 19.96
CA ALA A 115 -9.97 -0.75 19.55
C ALA A 115 -9.66 0.32 18.50
N ARG A 116 -10.48 0.37 17.44
CA ARG A 116 -10.42 1.34 16.33
C ARG A 116 -11.78 1.99 16.15
N THR A 117 -11.80 3.10 15.42
CA THR A 117 -13.07 3.73 14.99
C THR A 117 -13.90 2.73 14.18
N GLY A 118 -15.16 2.54 14.60
CA GLY A 118 -16.06 1.53 14.04
C GLY A 118 -16.16 0.24 14.84
N ASP A 119 -15.32 0.03 15.86
CA ASP A 119 -15.36 -1.16 16.71
C ASP A 119 -16.45 -1.06 17.79
N THR A 120 -16.97 -2.22 18.19
CA THR A 120 -17.85 -2.38 19.34
C THR A 120 -17.07 -3.02 20.49
N LEU A 121 -17.14 -2.39 21.65
CA LEU A 121 -16.63 -2.95 22.90
C LEU A 121 -17.83 -3.45 23.72
N CYS A 122 -17.84 -4.70 24.12
CA CYS A 122 -18.98 -5.33 24.79
C CYS A 122 -18.57 -6.19 25.97
N ASP A 123 -19.55 -6.47 26.83
CA ASP A 123 -19.39 -7.43 27.90
C ASP A 123 -19.16 -8.84 27.32
N ALA A 124 -18.27 -9.61 27.96
CA ALA A 124 -17.92 -10.96 27.49
C ALA A 124 -19.11 -11.95 27.54
N SER A 125 -20.12 -11.66 28.38
CA SER A 125 -21.35 -12.48 28.46
C SER A 125 -22.27 -12.31 27.26
N ARG A 126 -22.15 -11.18 26.52
CA ARG A 126 -22.96 -10.89 25.33
C ARG A 126 -22.10 -10.15 24.29
N VAL A 127 -21.37 -10.91 23.48
CA VAL A 127 -20.57 -10.35 22.40
C VAL A 127 -21.48 -9.94 21.24
N VAL A 128 -21.53 -8.65 20.94
CA VAL A 128 -22.35 -8.07 19.87
C VAL A 128 -21.54 -7.09 19.05
N LYS A 129 -21.90 -6.97 17.78
CA LYS A 129 -21.25 -6.08 16.80
C LYS A 129 -22.25 -5.08 16.24
N LEU A 130 -22.02 -3.82 16.45
CA LEU A 130 -22.75 -2.73 15.81
C LEU A 130 -22.27 -2.52 14.38
N PRO A 131 -23.13 -2.04 13.47
CA PRO A 131 -22.74 -1.72 12.10
C PRO A 131 -21.56 -0.75 12.07
N ALA A 132 -20.47 -1.15 11.43
CA ALA A 132 -19.32 -0.28 11.23
C ALA A 132 -19.48 0.56 9.96
N PRO A 133 -19.03 1.83 9.94
CA PRO A 133 -19.06 2.64 8.74
C PRO A 133 -18.05 2.10 7.73
N VAL A 134 -18.42 2.15 6.45
CA VAL A 134 -17.51 1.89 5.35
C VAL A 134 -16.76 3.18 5.03
N PHE A 135 -15.46 3.20 5.28
CA PHE A 135 -14.63 4.35 4.96
C PHE A 135 -14.18 4.32 3.50
N PRO A 136 -14.18 5.47 2.80
CA PRO A 136 -13.67 5.55 1.45
C PRO A 136 -12.18 5.21 1.41
N GLN A 137 -11.76 4.52 0.35
CA GLN A 137 -10.36 4.15 0.15
C GLN A 137 -9.54 5.34 -0.37
N PRO A 138 -8.24 5.40 -0.04
CA PRO A 138 -7.35 6.40 -0.61
C PRO A 138 -7.33 6.35 -2.14
N SER A 139 -7.43 7.51 -2.79
CA SER A 139 -7.38 7.65 -4.25
C SER A 139 -6.19 8.47 -4.75
N LEU A 140 -5.47 9.16 -3.87
CA LEU A 140 -4.27 9.90 -4.18
C LEU A 140 -3.10 9.36 -3.36
N PHE A 141 -2.05 8.91 -4.05
CA PHE A 141 -0.83 8.41 -3.43
C PHE A 141 0.33 9.35 -3.73
N MET A 142 1.10 9.72 -2.70
CA MET A 142 2.26 10.59 -2.81
C MET A 142 3.44 10.00 -2.05
N ALA A 143 4.63 10.14 -2.62
CA ALA A 143 5.86 9.76 -1.93
C ALA A 143 6.25 10.83 -0.91
N VAL A 144 6.64 10.38 0.27
CA VAL A 144 7.07 11.25 1.37
C VAL A 144 8.54 11.55 1.24
N THR A 145 8.89 12.83 1.21
CA THR A 145 10.28 13.29 1.29
C THR A 145 10.54 13.91 2.66
N VAL A 146 11.73 13.62 3.20
CA VAL A 146 12.13 14.06 4.53
C VAL A 146 12.81 15.40 4.45
N ALA A 147 12.29 16.41 5.16
CA ALA A 147 12.90 17.73 5.19
C ALA A 147 14.25 17.76 5.93
N LYS A 148 14.40 16.90 6.96
CA LYS A 148 15.63 16.78 7.75
C LYS A 148 16.06 15.33 7.84
N LYS A 149 17.27 15.03 7.40
CA LYS A 149 17.87 13.69 7.49
C LYS A 149 17.89 13.20 8.94
N GLY A 150 17.36 11.99 9.19
CA GLY A 150 17.27 11.39 10.53
C GLY A 150 15.87 11.49 11.18
N ASP A 151 14.90 12.16 10.55
CA ASP A 151 13.53 12.22 11.06
C ASP A 151 12.62 11.06 10.54
N GLU A 152 13.14 10.14 9.74
CA GLU A 152 12.38 9.04 9.10
C GLU A 152 11.60 8.19 10.11
N GLY A 153 12.23 7.85 11.25
CA GLY A 153 11.57 7.08 12.30
C GLY A 153 10.46 7.85 13.02
N LYS A 154 10.62 9.18 13.18
CA LYS A 154 9.60 10.05 13.77
C LYS A 154 8.41 10.20 12.82
N ILE A 155 8.66 10.31 11.51
CA ILE A 155 7.63 10.39 10.48
C ILE A 155 6.76 9.14 10.51
N SER A 156 7.38 7.96 10.47
CA SER A 156 6.66 6.67 10.51
C SER A 156 5.79 6.53 11.77
N SER A 157 6.34 6.89 12.93
CA SER A 157 5.59 6.86 14.20
C SER A 157 4.44 7.86 14.24
N ALA A 158 4.63 9.06 13.70
CA ALA A 158 3.60 10.09 13.64
C ALA A 158 2.49 9.73 12.65
N LEU A 159 2.84 9.19 11.47
CA LEU A 159 1.87 8.71 10.48
C LEU A 159 1.05 7.53 11.02
N ALA A 160 1.66 6.58 11.73
CA ALA A 160 0.93 5.49 12.37
C ALA A 160 -0.14 6.00 13.33
N ARG A 161 0.17 7.02 14.14
CA ARG A 161 -0.81 7.66 15.03
C ARG A 161 -1.92 8.40 14.27
N LEU A 162 -1.58 9.06 13.15
CA LEU A 162 -2.60 9.72 12.32
C LEU A 162 -3.52 8.71 11.63
N MET A 163 -3.01 7.53 11.24
CA MET A 163 -3.84 6.45 10.70
C MET A 163 -4.81 5.86 11.73
N GLU A 164 -4.47 5.89 13.02
CA GLU A 164 -5.42 5.54 14.08
C GLU A 164 -6.55 6.57 14.20
N GLU A 165 -6.24 7.86 13.93
CA GLU A 165 -7.22 8.97 13.96
C GLU A 165 -8.07 9.00 12.69
N ASP A 166 -7.49 8.65 11.54
CA ASP A 166 -8.11 8.76 10.23
C ASP A 166 -8.00 7.45 9.43
N PRO A 167 -9.06 6.63 9.41
CA PRO A 167 -9.08 5.36 8.69
C PRO A 167 -9.00 5.49 7.16
N THR A 168 -9.16 6.70 6.61
CA THR A 168 -9.03 6.97 5.16
C THR A 168 -7.60 7.29 4.72
N LEU A 169 -6.68 7.35 5.69
CA LEU A 169 -5.26 7.55 5.45
C LEU A 169 -4.54 6.20 5.37
N SER A 170 -3.67 6.02 4.39
CA SER A 170 -2.79 4.87 4.29
C SER A 170 -1.32 5.31 4.27
N TYR A 171 -0.45 4.46 4.77
CA TYR A 171 1.00 4.64 4.73
C TYR A 171 1.68 3.30 4.56
N GLN A 172 2.56 3.21 3.57
CA GLN A 172 3.29 1.99 3.26
C GLN A 172 4.71 2.29 2.80
N ASN A 173 5.62 1.36 3.06
CA ASN A 173 6.95 1.40 2.47
C ASN A 173 6.94 0.55 1.19
N ASN A 174 7.15 1.19 0.05
CA ASN A 174 7.27 0.48 -1.22
C ASN A 174 8.71 -0.06 -1.35
N ALA A 175 8.86 -1.38 -1.23
CA ALA A 175 10.16 -2.04 -1.27
C ALA A 175 10.84 -1.94 -2.64
N GLU A 176 10.07 -1.80 -3.73
CA GLU A 176 10.63 -1.72 -5.09
C GLU A 176 11.20 -0.34 -5.42
N THR A 177 10.46 0.70 -5.06
CA THR A 177 10.87 2.09 -5.33
C THR A 177 11.69 2.70 -4.19
N HIS A 178 11.81 1.97 -3.07
CA HIS A 178 12.43 2.45 -1.82
C HIS A 178 11.85 3.78 -1.35
N GLN A 179 10.56 3.96 -1.55
CA GLN A 179 9.84 5.17 -1.14
C GLN A 179 8.81 4.86 -0.06
N GLN A 180 8.69 5.77 0.88
CA GLN A 180 7.56 5.82 1.80
C GLN A 180 6.41 6.52 1.08
N VAL A 181 5.26 5.85 0.94
CA VAL A 181 4.11 6.36 0.22
C VAL A 181 2.94 6.56 1.17
N ILE A 182 2.35 7.75 1.13
CA ILE A 182 1.13 8.09 1.84
C ILE A 182 -0.04 8.14 0.86
N GLY A 183 -1.16 7.53 1.24
CA GLY A 183 -2.40 7.57 0.48
C GLY A 183 -3.47 8.35 1.22
N GLY A 184 -4.24 9.16 0.49
CA GLY A 184 -5.35 9.94 1.03
C GLY A 184 -6.45 10.16 0.00
N LEU A 185 -7.53 10.83 0.41
CA LEU A 185 -8.70 11.07 -0.44
C LEU A 185 -8.48 12.16 -1.50
N GLY A 186 -7.40 12.92 -1.41
CA GLY A 186 -7.09 14.00 -2.35
C GLY A 186 -6.06 14.98 -1.78
N GLU A 187 -5.70 16.00 -2.57
CA GLU A 187 -4.64 16.97 -2.23
C GLU A 187 -4.90 17.69 -0.91
N GLN A 188 -6.12 18.23 -0.72
CA GLN A 188 -6.48 18.93 0.53
C GLN A 188 -6.38 18.01 1.75
N HIS A 189 -6.74 16.73 1.63
CA HIS A 189 -6.59 15.77 2.71
C HIS A 189 -5.12 15.61 3.08
N LEU A 190 -4.24 15.40 2.11
CA LEU A 190 -2.80 15.26 2.36
C LEU A 190 -2.16 16.54 2.90
N ASP A 191 -2.63 17.72 2.50
CA ASP A 191 -2.21 19.00 3.06
C ASP A 191 -2.61 19.15 4.54
N VAL A 192 -3.82 18.70 4.91
CA VAL A 192 -4.23 18.64 6.32
C VAL A 192 -3.34 17.67 7.11
N VAL A 193 -2.99 16.52 6.54
CA VAL A 193 -2.07 15.56 7.17
C VAL A 193 -0.69 16.19 7.38
N LYS A 194 -0.12 16.90 6.39
CA LYS A 194 1.13 17.66 6.55
C LYS A 194 1.05 18.67 7.68
N ALA A 195 -0.04 19.43 7.72
CA ALA A 195 -0.25 20.43 8.77
C ALA A 195 -0.37 19.77 10.16
N LYS A 196 -1.05 18.62 10.28
CA LYS A 196 -1.13 17.86 11.51
C LYS A 196 0.23 17.31 11.95
N LEU A 197 1.03 16.76 11.02
CA LEU A 197 2.40 16.30 11.31
C LEU A 197 3.27 17.42 11.86
N LYS A 198 3.24 18.59 11.24
CA LYS A 198 3.98 19.76 11.69
C LYS A 198 3.50 20.25 13.06
N ASN A 199 2.19 20.46 13.23
CA ASN A 199 1.64 21.12 14.40
C ASN A 199 1.52 20.22 15.63
N LYS A 200 1.22 18.90 15.44
CA LYS A 200 1.05 17.95 16.55
C LYS A 200 2.35 17.23 16.92
N PHE A 201 3.18 16.90 15.89
CA PHE A 201 4.35 16.03 16.07
C PHE A 201 5.69 16.74 15.81
N GLY A 202 5.67 17.99 15.34
CA GLY A 202 6.89 18.76 15.06
C GLY A 202 7.70 18.22 13.88
N VAL A 203 7.07 17.51 12.95
CA VAL A 203 7.69 16.84 11.80
C VAL A 203 7.25 17.50 10.50
N GLU A 204 8.20 17.89 9.66
CA GLU A 204 7.92 18.45 8.34
C GLU A 204 8.23 17.43 7.24
N ILE A 205 7.29 17.25 6.32
CA ILE A 205 7.43 16.38 5.15
C ILE A 205 7.16 17.14 3.86
N GLY A 206 7.88 16.76 2.78
CA GLY A 206 7.51 17.05 1.41
C GLY A 206 6.67 15.92 0.82
N LEU A 207 5.90 16.23 -0.21
CA LEU A 207 5.15 15.23 -0.99
C LEU A 207 5.52 15.40 -2.46
N GLU A 208 5.83 14.29 -3.12
CA GLU A 208 6.15 14.23 -4.55
C GLU A 208 5.41 13.06 -5.21
N ALA A 209 5.34 13.07 -6.54
CA ALA A 209 4.74 11.94 -7.26
C ALA A 209 5.53 10.66 -6.99
N PRO A 210 4.86 9.52 -6.70
CA PRO A 210 5.54 8.25 -6.49
C PRO A 210 6.28 7.82 -7.77
N ARG A 211 7.41 7.15 -7.60
CA ARG A 211 8.11 6.53 -8.74
C ARG A 211 7.28 5.38 -9.28
N ILE A 212 7.29 5.24 -10.60
CA ILE A 212 6.66 4.10 -11.27
C ILE A 212 7.62 2.92 -11.25
N ALA A 213 7.14 1.76 -10.85
CA ALA A 213 7.90 0.52 -10.83
C ALA A 213 7.93 -0.08 -12.24
N TYR A 214 8.73 0.49 -13.13
CA TYR A 214 8.97 -0.08 -14.45
C TYR A 214 9.71 -1.40 -14.35
N ARG A 215 9.66 -2.20 -15.42
CA ARG A 215 10.44 -3.42 -15.61
C ARG A 215 11.17 -3.36 -16.95
N GLU A 216 12.16 -4.23 -17.12
CA GLU A 216 12.75 -4.51 -18.43
C GLU A 216 12.45 -5.94 -18.84
N SER A 217 12.50 -6.20 -20.14
CA SER A 217 12.37 -7.54 -20.73
C SER A 217 13.11 -7.60 -22.04
N ILE A 218 13.11 -8.76 -22.69
CA ILE A 218 13.73 -8.98 -23.99
C ILE A 218 12.71 -9.48 -25.01
N ARG A 219 12.96 -9.19 -26.32
CA ARG A 219 12.08 -9.63 -27.41
C ARG A 219 12.61 -10.84 -28.17
N LYS A 220 13.91 -11.12 -28.10
CA LYS A 220 14.59 -12.13 -28.92
C LYS A 220 15.46 -13.03 -28.07
N ALA A 221 15.59 -14.27 -28.46
CA ALA A 221 16.57 -15.16 -27.88
C ALA A 221 18.00 -14.73 -28.28
N CYS A 222 18.92 -14.84 -27.33
CA CYS A 222 20.34 -14.54 -27.53
C CYS A 222 21.20 -15.46 -26.71
N GLN A 223 22.14 -16.14 -27.34
CA GLN A 223 23.10 -17.01 -26.69
C GLN A 223 24.45 -16.29 -26.58
N LYS A 224 25.01 -16.26 -25.39
CA LYS A 224 26.34 -15.65 -25.13
C LYS A 224 27.16 -16.50 -24.18
N GLN A 225 28.48 -16.39 -24.39
CA GLN A 225 29.48 -16.90 -23.47
C GLN A 225 29.88 -15.80 -22.47
N GLY A 226 29.94 -16.16 -21.19
CA GLY A 226 30.52 -15.34 -20.14
C GLY A 226 31.71 -16.06 -19.54
N ARG A 227 32.88 -15.44 -19.64
CA ARG A 227 34.12 -16.02 -19.13
C ARG A 227 34.76 -15.08 -18.12
N HIS A 228 34.85 -15.53 -16.87
CA HIS A 228 35.59 -14.86 -15.81
C HIS A 228 36.92 -15.56 -15.61
N LYS A 229 38.01 -14.85 -15.89
CA LYS A 229 39.38 -15.31 -15.63
C LYS A 229 40.15 -14.18 -14.98
N LYS A 230 40.55 -14.34 -13.71
CA LYS A 230 41.37 -13.38 -12.97
C LYS A 230 42.53 -14.13 -12.32
N GLN A 231 43.73 -13.64 -12.52
CA GLN A 231 44.96 -14.26 -11.97
C GLN A 231 45.74 -13.16 -11.26
N THR A 232 45.67 -13.15 -9.93
CA THR A 232 46.33 -12.16 -9.09
C THR A 232 47.13 -12.91 -8.01
N GLY A 233 48.22 -13.52 -8.37
CA GLY A 233 49.19 -14.17 -7.44
C GLY A 233 48.56 -15.24 -6.52
N GLY A 234 48.94 -16.51 -6.65
CA GLY A 234 48.42 -17.63 -5.88
C GLY A 234 47.27 -18.37 -6.62
N HIS A 235 46.13 -18.61 -5.96
CA HIS A 235 44.96 -19.22 -6.59
C HIS A 235 44.29 -18.26 -7.55
N GLY A 236 44.08 -18.68 -8.82
CA GLY A 236 43.30 -17.95 -9.82
C GLY A 236 41.80 -18.04 -9.59
N GLN A 237 41.02 -17.27 -10.36
CA GLN A 237 39.57 -17.40 -10.44
C GLN A 237 39.19 -17.75 -11.87
N PHE A 238 38.48 -18.84 -12.05
CA PHE A 238 38.04 -19.30 -13.37
C PHE A 238 36.59 -19.76 -13.37
N GLY A 239 35.75 -19.19 -14.27
CA GLY A 239 34.41 -19.63 -14.56
C GLY A 239 34.07 -19.31 -16.00
N ASP A 240 33.47 -20.25 -16.70
CA ASP A 240 33.14 -20.12 -18.12
C ASP A 240 31.80 -20.81 -18.38
N VAL A 241 30.82 -20.06 -18.89
CA VAL A 241 29.45 -20.52 -19.13
C VAL A 241 28.95 -20.04 -20.47
N ILE A 242 28.15 -20.85 -21.15
CA ILE A 242 27.39 -20.49 -22.34
C ILE A 242 25.92 -20.58 -21.97
N ILE A 243 25.23 -19.44 -22.01
CA ILE A 243 23.84 -19.32 -21.59
C ILE A 243 23.02 -18.81 -22.77
N ASN A 244 21.88 -19.46 -23.01
CA ASN A 244 20.85 -18.96 -23.90
C ASN A 244 19.80 -18.23 -23.08
N PHE A 245 19.55 -16.97 -23.41
CA PHE A 245 18.53 -16.12 -22.83
C PHE A 245 17.39 -16.01 -23.83
N GLU A 246 16.18 -16.28 -23.40
CA GLU A 246 14.97 -16.20 -24.25
C GLU A 246 13.80 -15.59 -23.46
N PRO A 247 12.86 -14.90 -24.15
CA PRO A 247 11.66 -14.40 -23.51
C PRO A 247 10.78 -15.54 -23.03
N CYS A 248 10.12 -15.36 -21.88
CA CYS A 248 9.14 -16.30 -21.36
C CYS A 248 7.99 -15.56 -20.67
N ASP A 249 6.88 -16.27 -20.46
CA ASP A 249 5.71 -15.74 -19.78
C ASP A 249 5.78 -16.04 -18.27
N SER A 250 6.72 -15.37 -17.59
CA SER A 250 6.92 -15.52 -16.14
C SER A 250 7.36 -14.19 -15.53
N GLU A 251 6.80 -13.83 -14.40
CA GLU A 251 7.22 -12.64 -13.64
C GLU A 251 8.62 -12.81 -13.00
N GLN A 252 9.08 -14.05 -12.87
CA GLN A 252 10.39 -14.36 -12.31
C GLN A 252 11.32 -14.90 -13.39
N VAL A 253 12.62 -14.73 -13.15
CA VAL A 253 13.65 -15.36 -13.99
C VAL A 253 13.55 -16.88 -13.86
N VAL A 254 13.32 -17.57 -14.96
CA VAL A 254 13.31 -19.03 -15.06
C VAL A 254 14.70 -19.51 -15.43
N PHE A 255 15.26 -20.46 -14.68
CA PHE A 255 16.55 -21.06 -14.96
C PHE A 255 16.40 -22.54 -15.29
N GLU A 256 17.02 -22.95 -16.41
CA GLU A 256 17.13 -24.35 -16.82
C GLU A 256 18.59 -24.74 -17.07
N GLU A 257 18.89 -26.00 -16.92
CA GLU A 257 20.19 -26.57 -17.27
C GLU A 257 20.03 -27.65 -18.37
N LYS A 258 20.87 -27.56 -19.38
CA LYS A 258 20.96 -28.52 -20.49
C LYS A 258 22.42 -28.84 -20.83
N VAL A 259 23.28 -28.88 -19.82
CA VAL A 259 24.71 -29.17 -19.97
C VAL A 259 24.92 -30.62 -20.34
N PHE A 260 25.63 -30.86 -21.45
CA PHE A 260 26.00 -32.19 -21.92
C PHE A 260 27.48 -32.50 -21.60
N GLY A 261 27.77 -33.75 -21.24
CA GLY A 261 29.15 -34.20 -21.04
C GLY A 261 29.88 -33.73 -19.79
N GLY A 262 29.21 -33.00 -18.89
CA GLY A 262 29.78 -32.56 -17.59
C GLY A 262 30.82 -31.43 -17.72
N SER A 263 30.74 -30.62 -18.78
CA SER A 263 31.61 -29.47 -19.02
C SER A 263 31.57 -28.44 -17.88
N VAL A 264 30.41 -28.30 -17.23
CA VAL A 264 30.25 -27.58 -15.97
C VAL A 264 29.81 -28.58 -14.91
N PRO A 265 30.54 -28.73 -13.79
CA PRO A 265 30.11 -29.58 -12.67
C PRO A 265 28.79 -29.12 -12.05
N LYS A 266 27.92 -30.09 -11.72
CA LYS A 266 26.55 -29.81 -11.19
C LYS A 266 26.53 -28.97 -9.93
N ASN A 267 27.55 -29.05 -9.10
CA ASN A 267 27.66 -28.23 -7.89
C ASN A 267 27.78 -26.72 -8.16
N PHE A 268 28.11 -26.30 -9.39
CA PHE A 268 28.16 -24.88 -9.79
C PHE A 268 26.88 -24.37 -10.44
N PHE A 269 25.90 -25.23 -10.77
CA PHE A 269 24.63 -24.80 -11.37
C PHE A 269 23.88 -23.78 -10.49
N PRO A 270 23.78 -23.96 -9.14
CA PRO A 270 23.17 -22.96 -8.29
C PRO A 270 23.91 -21.61 -8.29
N ALA A 271 25.23 -21.64 -8.48
CA ALA A 271 26.02 -20.41 -8.58
C ALA A 271 25.75 -19.67 -9.90
N VAL A 272 25.59 -20.37 -11.01
CA VAL A 272 25.22 -19.79 -12.30
C VAL A 272 23.80 -19.19 -12.22
N GLU A 273 22.83 -19.93 -11.68
CA GLU A 273 21.47 -19.43 -11.46
C GLU A 273 21.47 -18.17 -10.61
N LYS A 274 22.17 -18.18 -9.47
CA LYS A 274 22.32 -17.01 -8.60
C LYS A 274 22.94 -15.82 -9.34
N GLY A 275 23.95 -16.07 -10.19
CA GLY A 275 24.58 -15.04 -11.01
C GLY A 275 23.61 -14.39 -12.00
N VAL A 276 22.77 -15.20 -12.68
CA VAL A 276 21.75 -14.71 -13.59
C VAL A 276 20.68 -13.89 -12.84
N ARG A 277 20.18 -14.40 -11.71
CA ARG A 277 19.16 -13.70 -10.89
C ARG A 277 19.65 -12.35 -10.38
N LEU A 278 20.88 -12.30 -9.86
CA LEU A 278 21.51 -11.05 -9.41
C LEU A 278 21.73 -10.07 -10.57
N ALA A 279 22.10 -10.57 -11.77
CA ALA A 279 22.26 -9.70 -12.93
C ALA A 279 20.91 -9.15 -13.42
N ALA A 280 19.85 -9.95 -13.34
CA ALA A 280 18.51 -9.55 -13.76
C ALA A 280 17.82 -8.53 -12.80
N GLU A 281 18.38 -8.28 -11.61
CA GLU A 281 17.93 -7.19 -10.74
C GLU A 281 18.16 -5.81 -11.37
N LYS A 282 19.11 -5.72 -12.35
CA LYS A 282 19.40 -4.50 -13.09
C LYS A 282 19.34 -4.75 -14.61
N GLY A 283 18.37 -4.14 -15.26
CA GLY A 283 18.26 -4.12 -16.72
C GLY A 283 19.29 -3.19 -17.36
N VAL A 284 19.44 -3.33 -18.67
CA VAL A 284 20.50 -2.63 -19.43
C VAL A 284 20.05 -1.30 -20.04
N LEU A 285 18.74 -1.02 -20.11
CA LEU A 285 18.21 0.23 -20.66
C LEU A 285 18.11 1.35 -19.63
N ALA A 286 17.52 1.04 -18.49
CA ALA A 286 17.20 2.02 -17.46
C ALA A 286 17.52 1.50 -16.04
N GLY A 287 18.08 0.29 -15.91
CA GLY A 287 18.44 -0.32 -14.64
C GLY A 287 17.24 -0.85 -13.85
N TYR A 288 16.08 -1.04 -14.48
CA TYR A 288 14.93 -1.67 -13.83
C TYR A 288 15.06 -3.19 -13.81
N PRO A 289 14.45 -3.89 -12.83
CA PRO A 289 14.50 -5.35 -12.77
C PRO A 289 13.93 -5.99 -14.05
N VAL A 290 14.59 -7.07 -14.51
CA VAL A 290 14.20 -7.80 -15.72
C VAL A 290 13.23 -8.91 -15.36
N VAL A 291 12.11 -8.99 -16.08
CA VAL A 291 11.07 -10.01 -15.97
C VAL A 291 10.87 -10.70 -17.32
N GLY A 292 10.15 -11.82 -17.32
CA GLY A 292 9.89 -12.54 -18.56
C GLY A 292 11.16 -13.11 -19.19
N LEU A 293 12.14 -13.52 -18.38
CA LEU A 293 13.44 -14.00 -18.82
C LEU A 293 13.63 -15.47 -18.45
N LYS A 294 13.90 -16.30 -19.43
CA LYS A 294 14.37 -17.68 -19.25
C LYS A 294 15.84 -17.77 -19.64
N ALA A 295 16.65 -18.30 -18.75
CA ALA A 295 18.08 -18.54 -18.95
C ALA A 295 18.37 -20.05 -18.92
N THR A 296 18.89 -20.58 -20.02
CA THR A 296 19.25 -22.01 -20.15
C THR A 296 20.78 -22.12 -20.21
N LEU A 297 21.38 -22.75 -19.21
CA LEU A 297 22.79 -23.10 -19.23
C LEU A 297 23.02 -24.26 -20.20
N LEU A 298 23.77 -24.02 -21.27
CA LEU A 298 24.00 -25.00 -22.35
C LEU A 298 25.35 -25.69 -22.22
N ASP A 299 26.40 -24.93 -21.92
CA ASP A 299 27.79 -25.44 -21.92
C ASP A 299 28.67 -24.51 -21.10
N GLY A 300 29.96 -24.88 -20.97
CA GLY A 300 30.95 -24.07 -20.29
C GLY A 300 32.26 -24.82 -20.10
N SER A 301 33.12 -24.31 -19.24
CA SER A 301 34.31 -25.01 -18.83
C SER A 301 34.71 -24.67 -17.39
N TYR A 302 35.44 -25.57 -16.74
CA TYR A 302 35.91 -25.38 -15.39
C TYR A 302 37.40 -25.69 -15.29
N HIS A 303 38.06 -25.15 -14.27
CA HIS A 303 39.43 -25.45 -13.92
C HIS A 303 39.45 -26.14 -12.56
N PRO A 304 40.11 -27.32 -12.42
CA PRO A 304 40.06 -28.11 -11.19
C PRO A 304 40.49 -27.41 -9.91
N VAL A 305 41.36 -26.37 -10.03
CA VAL A 305 41.92 -25.65 -8.87
C VAL A 305 41.35 -24.23 -8.74
N ASP A 306 41.09 -23.52 -9.89
CA ASP A 306 40.75 -22.09 -9.87
C ASP A 306 39.26 -21.82 -10.00
N SER A 307 38.43 -22.86 -10.23
CA SER A 307 36.97 -22.70 -10.28
C SER A 307 36.35 -22.61 -8.90
N SER A 308 35.49 -21.64 -8.73
CA SER A 308 34.71 -21.37 -7.50
C SER A 308 33.32 -20.91 -7.79
N GLU A 309 32.42 -21.00 -6.81
CA GLU A 309 31.04 -20.47 -6.94
C GLU A 309 31.05 -18.99 -7.36
N MET A 310 31.92 -18.17 -6.76
CA MET A 310 32.03 -16.75 -7.09
C MET A 310 32.44 -16.54 -8.57
N ALA A 311 33.37 -17.35 -9.08
CA ALA A 311 33.81 -17.26 -10.46
C ALA A 311 32.68 -17.59 -11.45
N PHE A 312 31.83 -18.57 -11.14
CA PHE A 312 30.66 -18.90 -11.93
C PHE A 312 29.54 -17.85 -11.81
N ILE A 313 29.32 -17.22 -10.65
CA ILE A 313 28.43 -16.07 -10.49
C ILE A 313 28.88 -14.93 -11.42
N MET A 314 30.17 -14.62 -11.42
CA MET A 314 30.74 -13.56 -12.26
C MET A 314 30.65 -13.92 -13.77
N ALA A 315 30.93 -15.18 -14.14
CA ALA A 315 30.79 -15.63 -15.51
C ALA A 315 29.33 -15.52 -16.02
N ALA A 316 28.36 -15.87 -15.18
CA ALA A 316 26.94 -15.73 -15.51
C ALA A 316 26.54 -14.25 -15.69
N LYS A 317 27.01 -13.36 -14.83
CA LYS A 317 26.79 -11.90 -14.98
C LYS A 317 27.41 -11.36 -16.27
N LEU A 318 28.59 -11.82 -16.65
CA LEU A 318 29.23 -11.42 -17.91
C LEU A 318 28.44 -11.91 -19.15
N ALA A 319 27.94 -13.17 -19.11
CA ALA A 319 27.08 -13.69 -20.15
C ALA A 319 25.82 -12.86 -20.32
N TYR A 320 25.17 -12.51 -19.20
CA TYR A 320 23.99 -11.65 -19.17
C TYR A 320 24.28 -10.26 -19.74
N LYS A 321 25.31 -9.56 -19.27
CA LYS A 321 25.70 -8.23 -19.77
C LYS A 321 25.98 -8.22 -21.29
N ALA A 322 26.57 -9.30 -21.82
CA ALA A 322 26.82 -9.43 -23.24
C ALA A 322 25.55 -9.76 -24.07
N ALA A 323 24.62 -10.51 -23.50
CA ALA A 323 23.41 -10.95 -24.21
C ALA A 323 22.32 -9.87 -24.28
N MET A 324 22.08 -9.16 -23.19
CA MET A 324 20.92 -8.27 -23.06
C MET A 324 20.83 -7.18 -24.14
N PRO A 325 21.90 -6.46 -24.53
CA PRO A 325 21.83 -5.43 -25.57
C PRO A 325 21.41 -6.00 -26.94
N GLU A 326 21.80 -7.25 -27.26
CA GLU A 326 21.47 -7.90 -28.53
C GLU A 326 20.13 -8.63 -28.52
N ALA A 327 19.59 -8.93 -27.33
CA ALA A 327 18.32 -9.63 -27.16
C ALA A 327 17.08 -8.74 -27.44
N GLY A 328 17.28 -7.49 -27.88
CA GLY A 328 16.19 -6.53 -28.12
C GLY A 328 15.49 -6.11 -26.82
N PRO A 329 16.22 -5.46 -25.90
CA PRO A 329 15.67 -5.08 -24.63
C PRO A 329 14.55 -4.04 -24.76
N VAL A 330 13.54 -4.12 -23.89
CA VAL A 330 12.38 -3.23 -23.84
C VAL A 330 12.06 -2.84 -22.42
N ILE A 331 11.47 -1.66 -22.24
CA ILE A 331 10.91 -1.24 -20.96
C ILE A 331 9.43 -1.64 -20.92
N LEU A 332 8.99 -2.13 -19.77
CA LEU A 332 7.61 -2.47 -19.48
C LEU A 332 7.04 -1.46 -18.48
N GLU A 333 5.82 -0.99 -18.73
CA GLU A 333 5.06 -0.13 -17.84
C GLU A 333 3.94 -0.90 -17.14
N PRO A 334 3.64 -0.61 -15.86
CA PRO A 334 2.52 -1.24 -15.17
C PRO A 334 1.20 -0.69 -15.66
N ILE A 335 0.31 -1.58 -16.08
CA ILE A 335 -1.08 -1.30 -16.43
C ILE A 335 -1.95 -1.63 -15.23
N HIS A 336 -2.84 -0.70 -14.87
CA HIS A 336 -3.79 -0.87 -13.79
C HIS A 336 -5.21 -0.96 -14.32
N THR A 337 -6.01 -1.82 -13.71
CA THR A 337 -7.47 -1.81 -13.85
C THR A 337 -8.01 -0.66 -13.00
N LEU A 338 -8.59 0.31 -13.67
CA LEU A 338 -9.28 1.46 -13.08
C LEU A 338 -10.77 1.15 -12.99
N LYS A 339 -11.37 1.34 -11.81
CA LYS A 339 -12.82 1.38 -11.60
C LYS A 339 -13.20 2.78 -11.13
N ALA A 340 -13.82 3.56 -11.99
CA ALA A 340 -14.23 4.93 -11.71
C ALA A 340 -15.76 5.00 -11.51
N HIS A 341 -16.16 5.39 -10.30
CA HIS A 341 -17.56 5.54 -9.87
C HIS A 341 -17.96 7.00 -10.06
N VAL A 342 -18.88 7.27 -10.97
CA VAL A 342 -19.24 8.62 -11.36
C VAL A 342 -20.73 8.76 -11.63
N PRO A 343 -21.32 9.98 -11.48
CA PRO A 343 -22.67 10.24 -11.91
C PRO A 343 -22.85 9.96 -13.41
N ASN A 344 -24.04 9.49 -13.78
CA ASN A 344 -24.35 9.13 -15.16
C ASN A 344 -24.03 10.24 -16.17
N ASP A 345 -24.30 11.49 -15.82
CA ASP A 345 -24.08 12.66 -16.69
C ASP A 345 -22.60 12.92 -16.99
N ASN A 346 -21.66 12.39 -16.17
CA ASN A 346 -20.22 12.60 -16.31
C ASN A 346 -19.50 11.43 -16.98
N THR A 347 -20.18 10.34 -17.33
CA THR A 347 -19.57 9.13 -17.89
C THR A 347 -18.78 9.41 -19.19
N GLY A 348 -19.36 10.24 -20.08
CA GLY A 348 -18.71 10.61 -21.33
C GLY A 348 -17.40 11.36 -21.16
N ASP A 349 -17.34 12.30 -20.23
CA ASP A 349 -16.13 13.08 -19.92
C ASP A 349 -15.02 12.19 -19.36
N ILE A 350 -15.38 11.28 -18.46
CA ILE A 350 -14.42 10.35 -17.84
C ILE A 350 -13.89 9.34 -18.86
N MET A 351 -14.74 8.75 -19.70
CA MET A 351 -14.30 7.84 -20.77
C MET A 351 -13.39 8.55 -21.79
N GLY A 352 -13.72 9.80 -22.13
CA GLY A 352 -12.89 10.64 -22.99
C GLY A 352 -11.52 10.94 -22.40
N ASP A 353 -11.43 11.23 -21.11
CA ASP A 353 -10.17 11.47 -20.42
C ASP A 353 -9.33 10.19 -20.27
N VAL A 354 -9.96 9.07 -19.94
CA VAL A 354 -9.30 7.74 -19.90
C VAL A 354 -8.63 7.44 -21.24
N THR A 355 -9.32 7.69 -22.34
CA THR A 355 -8.76 7.48 -23.71
C THR A 355 -7.57 8.40 -23.97
N LYS A 356 -7.63 9.68 -23.56
CA LYS A 356 -6.49 10.62 -23.67
C LYS A 356 -5.28 10.17 -22.86
N ARG A 357 -5.50 9.43 -21.76
CA ARG A 357 -4.46 8.84 -20.91
C ARG A 357 -3.97 7.48 -21.40
N ARG A 358 -4.10 7.19 -22.67
CA ARG A 358 -3.74 5.89 -23.27
C ARG A 358 -4.52 4.70 -22.66
N GLY A 359 -5.61 4.98 -21.95
CA GLY A 359 -6.43 3.95 -21.34
C GLY A 359 -7.38 3.31 -22.34
N ARG A 360 -7.77 2.08 -22.04
CA ARG A 360 -8.76 1.30 -22.79
C ARG A 360 -9.96 1.04 -21.90
N VAL A 361 -11.11 1.61 -22.25
CA VAL A 361 -12.38 1.32 -21.58
C VAL A 361 -12.80 -0.11 -21.92
N LEU A 362 -13.07 -0.91 -20.88
CA LEU A 362 -13.50 -2.30 -20.99
C LEU A 362 -15.01 -2.44 -20.87
N GLY A 363 -15.65 -1.62 -20.09
CA GLY A 363 -17.10 -1.67 -19.87
C GLY A 363 -17.59 -0.59 -18.93
N MET A 364 -18.91 -0.59 -18.71
CA MET A 364 -19.59 0.27 -17.78
C MET A 364 -20.75 -0.51 -17.14
N GLU A 365 -20.88 -0.40 -15.83
CA GLU A 365 -21.89 -1.09 -15.04
C GLU A 365 -22.65 -0.09 -14.16
N PRO A 366 -23.97 -0.29 -13.99
CA PRO A 366 -24.71 0.51 -13.02
C PRO A 366 -24.21 0.21 -11.60
N ASP A 367 -24.11 1.25 -10.80
CA ASP A 367 -23.67 1.19 -9.41
C ASP A 367 -24.80 1.67 -8.48
N GLU A 368 -24.60 1.52 -7.18
CA GLU A 368 -25.51 2.02 -6.16
C GLU A 368 -25.64 3.54 -6.23
N ASP A 369 -26.70 4.09 -5.65
CA ASP A 369 -26.95 5.54 -5.56
C ASP A 369 -27.03 6.30 -6.90
N GLY A 370 -27.34 5.60 -8.02
CA GLY A 370 -27.47 6.22 -9.35
C GLY A 370 -26.13 6.60 -9.98
N LEU A 371 -25.04 6.04 -9.50
CA LEU A 371 -23.72 6.13 -10.10
C LEU A 371 -23.54 5.08 -11.22
N GLN A 372 -22.48 5.26 -12.00
CA GLN A 372 -22.00 4.32 -12.99
C GLN A 372 -20.53 4.00 -12.67
N THR A 373 -20.17 2.73 -12.72
CA THR A 373 -18.79 2.27 -12.62
C THR A 373 -18.22 2.07 -14.01
N ILE A 374 -17.25 2.90 -14.38
CA ILE A 374 -16.48 2.75 -15.62
C ILE A 374 -15.28 1.88 -15.31
N ILE A 375 -15.14 0.77 -16.06
CA ILE A 375 -14.03 -0.17 -15.93
C ILE A 375 -13.08 0.07 -17.12
N ALA A 376 -11.83 0.34 -16.83
CA ALA A 376 -10.81 0.61 -17.84
C ALA A 376 -9.43 0.08 -17.42
N GLU A 377 -8.57 -0.14 -18.39
CA GLU A 377 -7.13 -0.39 -18.16
C GLU A 377 -6.34 0.85 -18.56
N VAL A 378 -5.49 1.34 -17.65
CA VAL A 378 -4.74 2.58 -17.82
C VAL A 378 -3.31 2.39 -17.33
N PRO A 379 -2.28 2.90 -18.04
CA PRO A 379 -0.92 2.92 -17.51
C PRO A 379 -0.86 3.75 -16.22
N LEU A 380 -0.21 3.21 -15.18
CA LEU A 380 -0.13 3.88 -13.87
C LEU A 380 0.47 5.29 -13.96
N ALA A 381 1.43 5.50 -14.85
CA ALA A 381 2.07 6.79 -15.07
C ALA A 381 1.08 7.90 -15.50
N GLU A 382 -0.01 7.52 -16.16
CA GLU A 382 -1.02 8.46 -16.67
C GLU A 382 -2.08 8.82 -15.62
N LEU A 383 -2.09 8.13 -14.47
CA LEU A 383 -3.08 8.35 -13.41
C LEU A 383 -2.67 9.43 -12.38
N ALA A 384 -1.49 10.02 -12.51
CA ALA A 384 -0.95 10.97 -11.52
C ALA A 384 -1.93 12.09 -11.12
N ASN A 385 -2.65 12.68 -12.07
CA ASN A 385 -3.59 13.78 -11.82
C ASN A 385 -5.07 13.36 -11.96
N PHE A 386 -5.34 12.06 -12.02
CA PHE A 386 -6.69 11.59 -12.27
C PHE A 386 -7.63 11.85 -11.08
N THR A 387 -7.11 11.79 -9.85
CA THR A 387 -7.87 12.14 -8.64
C THR A 387 -8.44 13.56 -8.70
N THR A 388 -7.62 14.53 -9.10
CA THR A 388 -8.04 15.93 -9.23
C THR A 388 -9.03 16.09 -10.37
N PHE A 389 -8.78 15.47 -11.51
CA PHE A 389 -9.67 15.51 -12.68
C PHE A 389 -11.08 14.94 -12.37
N ILE A 390 -11.15 13.73 -11.82
CA ILE A 390 -12.46 13.09 -11.54
C ILE A 390 -13.28 13.93 -10.54
N ARG A 391 -12.63 14.48 -9.50
CA ARG A 391 -13.32 15.33 -8.52
C ARG A 391 -13.81 16.65 -9.11
N GLN A 392 -13.02 17.29 -9.95
CA GLN A 392 -13.43 18.53 -10.62
C GLN A 392 -14.61 18.27 -11.56
N THR A 393 -14.52 17.26 -12.41
CA THR A 393 -15.57 16.92 -13.38
C THR A 393 -16.88 16.53 -12.71
N THR A 394 -16.82 15.80 -11.60
CA THR A 394 -18.02 15.28 -10.91
C THR A 394 -18.47 16.13 -9.71
N GLN A 395 -17.87 17.32 -9.52
CA GLN A 395 -18.13 18.18 -8.36
C GLN A 395 -17.93 17.48 -7.00
N GLY A 396 -16.90 16.63 -6.93
CA GLY A 396 -16.51 15.88 -5.72
C GLY A 396 -17.27 14.58 -5.50
N ARG A 397 -18.24 14.23 -6.35
CA ARG A 397 -19.08 13.02 -6.21
C ARG A 397 -18.40 11.76 -6.74
N GLY A 398 -17.48 11.89 -7.70
CA GLY A 398 -16.77 10.75 -8.29
C GLY A 398 -15.55 10.34 -7.46
N TRP A 399 -15.28 9.05 -7.47
CA TRP A 399 -14.12 8.43 -6.87
C TRP A 399 -13.67 7.22 -7.70
N PHE A 400 -12.49 6.69 -7.43
CA PHE A 400 -12.00 5.53 -8.16
C PHE A 400 -11.09 4.66 -7.31
N THR A 401 -10.94 3.42 -7.76
CA THR A 401 -9.93 2.48 -7.26
C THR A 401 -9.06 2.00 -8.42
N THR A 402 -7.85 1.56 -8.10
CA THR A 402 -6.94 0.97 -9.08
C THR A 402 -6.30 -0.29 -8.52
N GLU A 403 -6.18 -1.30 -9.38
CA GLU A 403 -5.50 -2.56 -9.07
C GLU A 403 -4.49 -2.88 -10.17
N PHE A 404 -3.31 -3.38 -9.81
CA PHE A 404 -2.34 -3.84 -10.79
C PHE A 404 -2.95 -4.97 -11.63
N ALA A 405 -2.87 -4.86 -12.95
CA ALA A 405 -3.35 -5.87 -13.89
C ALA A 405 -2.20 -6.68 -14.48
N ARG A 406 -1.25 -6.01 -15.13
CA ARG A 406 -0.11 -6.63 -15.81
C ARG A 406 0.93 -5.58 -16.21
N TYR A 407 2.04 -6.05 -16.75
CA TYR A 407 3.01 -5.21 -17.46
C TYR A 407 2.77 -5.24 -18.97
N GLU A 408 2.92 -4.10 -19.65
CA GLU A 408 2.91 -3.98 -21.11
C GLU A 408 4.13 -3.20 -21.60
N ILE A 409 4.49 -3.40 -22.88
CA ILE A 409 5.64 -2.73 -23.46
C ILE A 409 5.37 -1.23 -23.54
N LEU A 410 6.27 -0.43 -22.97
CA LEU A 410 6.22 1.03 -23.06
C LEU A 410 6.37 1.49 -24.52
N PRO A 411 5.52 2.40 -25.02
CA PRO A 411 5.67 2.98 -26.35
C PRO A 411 7.06 3.59 -26.58
N GLU A 412 7.66 3.33 -27.72
CA GLU A 412 9.03 3.73 -28.04
C GLU A 412 9.29 5.24 -27.86
N MET A 413 8.28 6.08 -28.13
CA MET A 413 8.37 7.52 -27.97
C MET A 413 8.57 7.97 -26.51
N LEU A 414 8.19 7.16 -25.54
CA LEU A 414 8.29 7.46 -24.09
C LEU A 414 9.59 6.91 -23.47
N VAL A 415 10.23 5.94 -24.13
CA VAL A 415 11.46 5.30 -23.62
C VAL A 415 12.57 6.32 -23.27
N PRO A 416 12.89 7.32 -24.10
CA PRO A 416 13.95 8.28 -23.76
C PRO A 416 13.69 9.05 -22.47
N ALA A 417 12.44 9.44 -22.21
CA ALA A 417 12.07 10.15 -21.00
C ALA A 417 12.22 9.30 -19.73
N VAL A 418 11.80 8.01 -19.83
CA VAL A 418 11.94 7.06 -18.72
C VAL A 418 13.40 6.74 -18.43
N VAL A 419 14.24 6.56 -19.46
CA VAL A 419 15.67 6.34 -19.31
C VAL A 419 16.37 7.56 -18.68
N GLU A 420 16.02 8.78 -19.11
CA GLU A 420 16.56 9.99 -18.51
C GLU A 420 16.18 10.13 -17.03
N GLN A 421 14.94 9.82 -16.70
CA GLN A 421 14.46 9.79 -15.29
C GLN A 421 15.25 8.76 -14.48
N ALA A 422 15.45 7.56 -15.00
CA ALA A 422 16.21 6.49 -14.34
C ALA A 422 17.67 6.89 -14.08
N LYS A 423 18.31 7.59 -15.03
CA LYS A 423 19.66 8.16 -14.85
C LYS A 423 19.70 9.17 -13.70
N LYS A 424 18.73 10.07 -13.64
CA LYS A 424 18.63 11.07 -12.54
C LYS A 424 18.44 10.41 -11.17
N LEU A 425 17.83 9.22 -11.13
CA LEU A 425 17.64 8.44 -9.91
C LEU A 425 18.84 7.56 -9.53
N GLY A 426 19.88 7.52 -10.37
CA GLY A 426 21.08 6.70 -10.12
C GLY A 426 20.91 5.20 -10.38
N ASN A 427 19.83 4.80 -11.08
CA ASN A 427 19.59 3.37 -11.37
C ASN A 427 20.67 2.75 -12.28
N LEU A 428 21.35 3.57 -13.09
CA LEU A 428 22.38 3.17 -14.06
C LEU A 428 23.82 3.43 -13.58
N ASP A 429 24.04 3.83 -12.32
CA ASP A 429 25.39 4.02 -11.81
C ASP A 429 26.17 2.70 -11.80
N GLU A 430 27.17 2.63 -12.67
CA GLU A 430 28.07 1.47 -12.85
C GLU A 430 29.07 1.28 -11.69
N SER A 431 29.17 2.20 -10.75
CA SER A 431 30.20 2.23 -9.72
C SER A 431 30.04 1.22 -8.57
N ALA A 432 29.02 0.39 -8.59
CA ALA A 432 28.73 -0.58 -7.52
C ALA A 432 29.13 -2.04 -7.87
N ASP A 433 29.66 -2.31 -9.07
CA ASP A 433 29.93 -3.67 -9.58
C ASP A 433 31.44 -4.01 -9.77
N ASP A 434 32.37 -3.23 -9.21
CA ASP A 434 33.80 -3.56 -9.20
C ASP A 434 34.26 -4.35 -7.95
#